data_59a7ce21866fe45c072477de88a0d80d
#
_entry.id   59a7ce21866fe45c072477de88a0d80d
#
_cell.length_a   1.000
_cell.length_b   1.000
_cell.length_c   1.000
_cell.angle_alpha   90.00
_cell.angle_beta   90.00
_cell.angle_gamma   90.00
#
_symmetry.space_group_name_H-M   'P 1'
#
loop_
_entity.id
_entity.type
_entity.pdbx_description
1 polymer ?
#
loop_
_entity_poly.entity_id
_entity_poly.type
_entity_poly.pdbx_seq_one_letter_code
_entity_poly.pdbx_strand_id
1 'polypeptide(L)'
;MIVDSHAHYAHASFSNSFRYLAWEDNWTLKEGTLEELMDQMARRGIAASVEPGIGLDFHEKIFDLARRYPGRIFPAVGCHPTRCISEKWSDRKRLEAYCARPGVVAVGETGLDYHHPRQEQHRLKQYLWFLCQLRLARKRRLPLILHIRDADRDAIRVLKLFRPRYGGVVHCCGEGWDVISEYLKLGLHIGVGGVLLNPARNERLKAAIPLIPLERILIETDSPYVLPYCKDALPPKLVRRTRNSSLILPRVIEEIALLQGKTPEEVEKATAENAIGLYRLTGLEERN
;
A
#
# COMPACT_ATOMS: atom_id res chain seq x y z
N MET A 1 -14.55 -11.27 0.78
CA MET A 1 -13.78 -10.64 -0.33
C MET A 1 -12.63 -9.84 0.23
N ILE A 2 -11.42 -10.02 -0.29
CA ILE A 2 -10.19 -9.33 0.15
C ILE A 2 -9.77 -8.31 -0.91
N VAL A 3 -9.34 -7.11 -0.48
CA VAL A 3 -8.74 -6.08 -1.34
C VAL A 3 -7.34 -5.78 -0.81
N ASP A 4 -6.32 -5.96 -1.66
CA ASP A 4 -4.95 -5.51 -1.37
C ASP A 4 -4.86 -4.01 -1.66
N SER A 5 -4.79 -3.19 -0.61
CA SER A 5 -4.82 -1.73 -0.78
C SER A 5 -3.51 -1.14 -1.30
N HIS A 6 -2.45 -1.96 -1.44
CA HIS A 6 -1.14 -1.50 -1.92
C HIS A 6 -0.24 -2.66 -2.37
N ALA A 7 -0.01 -2.79 -3.68
CA ALA A 7 0.96 -3.72 -4.24
C ALA A 7 1.55 -3.20 -5.56
N HIS A 8 2.75 -3.66 -5.94
CA HIS A 8 3.48 -3.22 -7.13
C HIS A 8 3.68 -4.36 -8.15
N TYR A 9 2.59 -4.89 -8.69
CA TYR A 9 2.63 -5.97 -9.69
C TYR A 9 3.17 -5.54 -11.05
N ALA A 10 3.20 -4.22 -11.35
CA ALA A 10 3.90 -3.67 -12.51
C ALA A 10 5.45 -3.67 -12.36
N HIS A 11 5.97 -4.03 -11.18
CA HIS A 11 7.41 -4.10 -10.92
C HIS A 11 8.06 -5.23 -11.73
N ALA A 12 9.30 -4.99 -12.20
CA ALA A 12 10.05 -5.95 -13.04
C ALA A 12 10.25 -7.33 -12.36
N SER A 13 10.12 -7.43 -11.06
CA SER A 13 10.17 -8.70 -10.32
C SER A 13 9.08 -9.69 -10.72
N PHE A 14 8.02 -9.23 -11.39
CA PHE A 14 6.88 -10.02 -11.85
C PHE A 14 6.86 -10.23 -13.37
N SER A 15 7.94 -9.88 -14.09
CA SER A 15 7.98 -9.94 -15.55
C SER A 15 8.13 -11.36 -16.14
N ASN A 16 8.68 -12.31 -15.37
CA ASN A 16 8.90 -13.68 -15.77
C ASN A 16 8.32 -14.63 -14.71
N SER A 17 8.66 -15.93 -14.76
CA SER A 17 8.38 -16.81 -13.62
C SER A 17 9.17 -16.35 -12.40
N PHE A 18 8.52 -16.33 -11.25
CA PHE A 18 9.08 -15.89 -9.98
C PHE A 18 8.56 -16.76 -8.84
N ARG A 19 9.30 -16.76 -7.75
CA ARG A 19 8.90 -17.40 -6.52
C ARG A 19 8.22 -16.42 -5.60
N TYR A 20 7.06 -16.81 -5.02
CA TYR A 20 6.27 -15.98 -4.14
C TYR A 20 5.76 -16.74 -2.92
N LEU A 21 5.49 -15.99 -1.86
CA LEU A 21 4.97 -16.50 -0.61
C LEU A 21 3.44 -16.52 -0.65
N ALA A 22 2.86 -17.57 -0.09
CA ALA A 22 1.43 -17.71 0.15
C ALA A 22 1.18 -18.22 1.58
N TRP A 23 -0.01 -17.93 2.11
CA TRP A 23 -0.52 -18.49 3.34
C TRP A 23 -1.63 -19.52 3.04
N GLU A 24 -1.43 -20.75 3.50
CA GLU A 24 -2.37 -21.88 3.32
C GLU A 24 -2.35 -22.74 4.60
N ASP A 25 -2.84 -22.15 5.72
CA ASP A 25 -2.66 -22.70 7.08
C ASP A 25 -1.19 -22.73 7.54
N ASN A 26 -0.27 -22.65 6.59
CA ASN A 26 1.17 -22.53 6.77
C ASN A 26 1.79 -21.68 5.65
N TRP A 27 3.02 -21.21 5.88
CA TRP A 27 3.79 -20.53 4.85
C TRP A 27 4.18 -21.48 3.73
N THR A 28 3.71 -21.20 2.54
CA THR A 28 3.94 -22.01 1.33
C THR A 28 4.67 -21.19 0.28
N LEU A 29 5.72 -21.78 -0.31
CA LEU A 29 6.40 -21.22 -1.48
C LEU A 29 5.75 -21.75 -2.75
N LYS A 30 5.38 -20.81 -3.61
CA LYS A 30 4.88 -21.10 -4.95
C LYS A 30 5.82 -20.51 -5.99
N GLU A 31 5.75 -21.02 -7.21
CA GLU A 31 6.47 -20.49 -8.36
C GLU A 31 5.51 -20.41 -9.55
N GLY A 32 5.59 -19.33 -10.30
CA GLY A 32 4.71 -19.13 -11.45
C GLY A 32 4.84 -17.75 -12.05
N THR A 33 4.00 -17.46 -13.00
CA THR A 33 3.86 -16.16 -13.68
C THR A 33 2.91 -15.24 -12.94
N LEU A 34 2.87 -13.96 -13.33
CA LEU A 34 1.91 -13.01 -12.80
C LEU A 34 0.46 -13.44 -13.09
N GLU A 35 0.21 -14.02 -14.25
CA GLU A 35 -1.12 -14.51 -14.64
C GLU A 35 -1.61 -15.62 -13.71
N GLU A 36 -0.74 -16.61 -13.45
CA GLU A 36 -1.05 -17.69 -12.51
C GLU A 36 -1.25 -17.17 -11.07
N LEU A 37 -0.47 -16.16 -10.65
CA LEU A 37 -0.68 -15.51 -9.37
C LEU A 37 -2.05 -14.80 -9.31
N MET A 38 -2.41 -14.03 -10.35
CA MET A 38 -3.72 -13.38 -10.42
C MET A 38 -4.87 -14.40 -10.34
N ASP A 39 -4.76 -15.52 -11.04
CA ASP A 39 -5.77 -16.59 -10.97
C ASP A 39 -5.88 -17.20 -9.57
N GLN A 40 -4.75 -17.41 -8.89
CA GLN A 40 -4.76 -17.90 -7.52
C GLN A 40 -5.37 -16.88 -6.55
N MET A 41 -5.07 -15.58 -6.72
CA MET A 41 -5.69 -14.51 -5.95
C MET A 41 -7.22 -14.56 -6.09
N ALA A 42 -7.73 -14.68 -7.33
CA ALA A 42 -9.17 -14.78 -7.57
C ALA A 42 -9.83 -15.99 -6.88
N ARG A 43 -9.21 -17.16 -6.99
CA ARG A 43 -9.71 -18.40 -6.34
C ARG A 43 -9.73 -18.32 -4.83
N ARG A 44 -8.91 -17.42 -4.26
CA ARG A 44 -8.82 -17.19 -2.81
C ARG A 44 -9.59 -15.97 -2.32
N GLY A 45 -10.50 -15.45 -3.13
CA GLY A 45 -11.34 -14.32 -2.76
C GLY A 45 -10.61 -12.97 -2.72
N ILE A 46 -9.36 -12.90 -3.21
CA ILE A 46 -8.65 -11.63 -3.36
C ILE A 46 -9.09 -10.99 -4.66
N ALA A 47 -10.04 -10.06 -4.54
CA ALA A 47 -10.79 -9.53 -5.66
C ALA A 47 -10.02 -8.46 -6.43
N ALA A 48 -9.24 -7.65 -5.73
CA ALA A 48 -8.56 -6.50 -6.32
C ALA A 48 -7.28 -6.11 -5.60
N SER A 49 -6.46 -5.34 -6.31
CA SER A 49 -5.28 -4.66 -5.77
C SER A 49 -5.21 -3.22 -6.28
N VAL A 50 -4.79 -2.29 -5.41
CA VAL A 50 -4.42 -0.94 -5.80
C VAL A 50 -2.93 -0.93 -6.14
N GLU A 51 -2.59 -0.41 -7.32
CA GLU A 51 -1.24 -0.36 -7.87
C GLU A 51 -0.71 1.07 -7.85
N PRO A 52 0.09 1.48 -6.85
CA PRO A 52 0.58 2.86 -6.72
C PRO A 52 1.78 3.16 -7.61
N GLY A 53 1.85 4.43 -8.04
CA GLY A 53 2.96 4.95 -8.83
C GLY A 53 4.16 5.32 -7.97
N ILE A 54 5.31 4.72 -8.24
CA ILE A 54 6.57 5.02 -7.54
C ILE A 54 7.44 6.05 -8.27
N GLY A 55 7.33 6.16 -9.59
CA GLY A 55 8.08 7.08 -10.42
C GLY A 55 7.41 7.30 -11.76
N LEU A 56 7.76 8.38 -12.45
CA LEU A 56 7.10 8.78 -13.69
C LEU A 56 7.31 7.81 -14.86
N ASP A 57 8.33 6.99 -14.78
CA ASP A 57 8.65 5.93 -15.73
C ASP A 57 7.81 4.65 -15.54
N PHE A 58 7.09 4.54 -14.42
CA PHE A 58 6.28 3.37 -14.09
C PHE A 58 4.81 3.48 -14.50
N HIS A 59 4.27 4.69 -14.65
CA HIS A 59 2.83 4.89 -14.84
C HIS A 59 2.26 4.16 -16.06
N GLU A 60 2.97 4.17 -17.21
CA GLU A 60 2.47 3.45 -18.39
C GLU A 60 2.34 1.94 -18.13
N LYS A 61 3.30 1.33 -17.42
CA LYS A 61 3.23 -0.09 -17.04
C LYS A 61 2.06 -0.38 -16.11
N ILE A 62 1.77 0.53 -15.19
CA ILE A 62 0.61 0.43 -14.27
C ILE A 62 -0.69 0.48 -15.07
N PHE A 63 -0.82 1.42 -16.00
CA PHE A 63 -2.01 1.51 -16.85
C PHE A 63 -2.15 0.31 -17.80
N ASP A 64 -1.03 -0.23 -18.33
CA ASP A 64 -1.05 -1.44 -19.13
C ASP A 64 -1.54 -2.64 -18.32
N LEU A 65 -1.05 -2.76 -17.08
CA LEU A 65 -1.47 -3.80 -16.16
C LEU A 65 -2.96 -3.67 -15.81
N ALA A 66 -3.45 -2.46 -15.51
CA ALA A 66 -4.86 -2.21 -15.21
C ALA A 66 -5.76 -2.53 -16.42
N ARG A 67 -5.31 -2.28 -17.65
CA ARG A 67 -6.04 -2.68 -18.87
C ARG A 67 -6.06 -4.20 -19.07
N ARG A 68 -5.00 -4.90 -18.68
CA ARG A 68 -4.92 -6.36 -18.76
C ARG A 68 -5.81 -7.04 -17.71
N TYR A 69 -5.99 -6.41 -16.56
CA TYR A 69 -6.78 -6.95 -15.44
C TYR A 69 -7.88 -5.96 -14.99
N PRO A 70 -8.86 -5.68 -15.86
CA PRO A 70 -9.91 -4.70 -15.56
C PRO A 70 -10.76 -5.13 -14.35
N GLY A 71 -11.05 -4.17 -13.45
CA GLY A 71 -11.78 -4.43 -12.21
C GLY A 71 -11.01 -5.25 -11.16
N ARG A 72 -9.73 -5.54 -11.41
CA ARG A 72 -8.85 -6.26 -10.48
C ARG A 72 -7.61 -5.45 -10.10
N ILE A 73 -7.08 -4.67 -11.02
CA ILE A 73 -5.95 -3.77 -10.77
C ILE A 73 -6.44 -2.33 -10.95
N PHE A 74 -6.29 -1.53 -9.89
CA PHE A 74 -6.70 -0.14 -9.84
C PHE A 74 -5.48 0.78 -9.77
N PRO A 75 -5.23 1.61 -10.80
CA PRO A 75 -4.04 2.44 -10.86
C PRO A 75 -4.11 3.63 -9.92
N ALA A 76 -3.05 3.88 -9.16
CA ALA A 76 -2.80 5.16 -8.51
C ALA A 76 -1.57 5.82 -9.12
N VAL A 77 -1.47 7.14 -9.01
CA VAL A 77 -0.47 7.95 -9.71
C VAL A 77 0.27 8.83 -8.72
N GLY A 78 1.58 8.64 -8.63
CA GLY A 78 2.42 9.41 -7.71
C GLY A 78 3.90 9.45 -8.09
N CYS A 79 4.64 10.17 -7.28
CA CYS A 79 6.09 10.21 -7.31
C CYS A 79 6.60 10.00 -5.88
N HIS A 80 7.10 8.80 -5.63
CA HIS A 80 7.62 8.38 -4.34
C HIS A 80 8.75 9.32 -3.86
N PRO A 81 8.86 9.63 -2.55
CA PRO A 81 9.86 10.57 -2.04
C PRO A 81 11.30 10.23 -2.42
N THR A 82 11.67 8.96 -2.51
CA THR A 82 13.02 8.56 -2.96
C THR A 82 13.23 8.75 -4.46
N ARG A 83 12.19 8.65 -5.27
CA ARG A 83 12.24 8.82 -6.73
C ARG A 83 12.20 10.30 -7.14
N CYS A 84 11.46 11.13 -6.41
CA CYS A 84 11.39 12.56 -6.70
C CYS A 84 12.76 13.25 -6.66
N ILE A 85 13.76 12.66 -5.99
CA ILE A 85 15.13 13.18 -5.93
C ILE A 85 15.77 13.28 -7.32
N SER A 86 15.48 12.34 -8.22
CA SER A 86 16.00 12.31 -9.59
C SER A 86 15.10 13.05 -10.59
N GLU A 87 13.81 13.24 -10.28
CA GLU A 87 12.87 13.89 -11.18
C GLU A 87 13.10 15.40 -11.31
N LYS A 88 12.83 15.96 -12.47
CA LYS A 88 12.86 17.42 -12.68
C LYS A 88 11.55 18.06 -12.20
N TRP A 89 11.62 19.29 -11.72
CA TRP A 89 10.40 19.98 -11.31
C TRP A 89 9.39 20.20 -12.44
N SER A 90 9.87 20.29 -13.69
CA SER A 90 9.02 20.34 -14.89
C SER A 90 8.13 19.11 -15.06
N ASP A 91 8.58 17.94 -14.57
CA ASP A 91 7.91 16.65 -14.74
C ASP A 91 6.61 16.52 -13.93
N ARG A 92 6.36 17.48 -13.01
CA ARG A 92 5.05 17.59 -12.33
C ARG A 92 3.87 17.74 -13.32
N LYS A 93 4.12 18.32 -14.53
CA LYS A 93 3.09 18.41 -15.56
C LYS A 93 2.71 17.03 -16.12
N ARG A 94 3.68 16.12 -16.25
CA ARG A 94 3.43 14.72 -16.64
C ARG A 94 2.64 14.00 -15.57
N LEU A 95 3.00 14.19 -14.29
CA LEU A 95 2.26 13.62 -13.17
C LEU A 95 0.79 14.10 -13.17
N GLU A 96 0.57 15.39 -13.40
CA GLU A 96 -0.78 15.97 -13.50
C GLU A 96 -1.59 15.38 -14.67
N ALA A 97 -0.93 15.14 -15.81
CA ALA A 97 -1.55 14.49 -16.96
C ALA A 97 -1.91 13.03 -16.67
N TYR A 98 -1.05 12.28 -16.01
CA TYR A 98 -1.36 10.92 -15.56
C TYR A 98 -2.54 10.88 -14.59
N CYS A 99 -2.58 11.78 -13.58
CA CYS A 99 -3.71 11.86 -12.65
C CYS A 99 -5.05 12.27 -13.31
N ALA A 100 -5.03 12.75 -14.54
CA ALA A 100 -6.23 13.08 -15.30
C ALA A 100 -6.80 11.89 -16.07
N ARG A 101 -6.07 10.78 -16.16
CA ARG A 101 -6.51 9.59 -16.91
C ARG A 101 -7.66 8.90 -16.21
N PRO A 102 -8.61 8.35 -16.97
CA PRO A 102 -9.71 7.56 -16.41
C PRO A 102 -9.21 6.37 -15.60
N GLY A 103 -9.92 6.01 -14.55
CA GLY A 103 -9.63 4.85 -13.72
C GLY A 103 -8.59 5.09 -12.64
N VAL A 104 -7.95 6.26 -12.55
CA VAL A 104 -7.04 6.59 -11.45
C VAL A 104 -7.82 6.75 -10.15
N VAL A 105 -7.48 5.95 -9.13
CA VAL A 105 -8.21 5.87 -7.85
C VAL A 105 -7.58 6.66 -6.71
N ALA A 106 -6.27 6.99 -6.80
CA ALA A 106 -5.57 7.74 -5.76
C ALA A 106 -4.37 8.53 -6.31
N VAL A 107 -3.87 9.48 -5.52
CA VAL A 107 -2.55 10.08 -5.71
C VAL A 107 -1.58 9.44 -4.73
N GLY A 108 -0.62 8.72 -5.26
CA GLY A 108 0.41 8.00 -4.50
C GLY A 108 1.23 7.02 -5.37
N GLU A 109 2.40 6.68 -4.83
CA GLU A 109 2.92 7.03 -3.52
C GLU A 109 3.42 8.46 -3.47
N THR A 110 3.20 9.11 -2.35
CA THR A 110 3.72 10.43 -2.06
C THR A 110 4.03 10.56 -0.57
N GLY A 111 4.87 11.49 -0.18
CA GLY A 111 5.20 11.68 1.22
C GLY A 111 6.65 12.07 1.47
N LEU A 112 7.22 11.56 2.58
CA LEU A 112 8.57 11.87 3.05
C LEU A 112 9.28 10.59 3.50
N ASP A 113 10.55 10.45 3.10
CA ASP A 113 11.42 9.35 3.51
C ASP A 113 12.78 9.90 3.91
N TYR A 114 13.14 9.73 5.19
CA TYR A 114 14.43 10.20 5.73
C TYR A 114 15.34 9.06 6.16
N HIS A 115 14.97 7.83 5.81
CA HIS A 115 15.63 6.62 6.29
C HIS A 115 17.14 6.54 5.93
N HIS A 116 17.53 7.09 4.80
CA HIS A 116 18.93 7.11 4.38
C HIS A 116 19.48 8.54 4.28
N PRO A 117 20.77 8.77 4.59
CA PRO A 117 21.37 10.11 4.56
C PRO A 117 21.17 10.86 3.24
N ARG A 118 21.23 10.14 2.09
CA ARG A 118 20.96 10.74 0.78
C ARG A 118 19.54 11.28 0.67
N GLN A 119 18.57 10.59 1.22
CA GLN A 119 17.15 11.00 1.21
C GLN A 119 16.95 12.19 2.14
N GLU A 120 17.56 12.14 3.30
CA GLU A 120 17.52 13.23 4.28
C GLU A 120 18.12 14.54 3.73
N GLN A 121 19.22 14.50 3.00
CA GLN A 121 19.81 15.66 2.33
C GLN A 121 18.89 16.32 1.30
N HIS A 122 17.92 15.59 0.77
CA HIS A 122 16.95 16.08 -0.22
C HIS A 122 15.57 16.43 0.36
N ARG A 123 15.46 16.66 1.66
CA ARG A 123 14.19 17.00 2.36
C ARG A 123 13.40 18.08 1.61
N LEU A 124 14.03 19.21 1.25
CA LEU A 124 13.33 20.29 0.56
C LEU A 124 12.67 19.82 -0.74
N LYS A 125 13.37 18.99 -1.53
CA LYS A 125 12.82 18.47 -2.77
C LYS A 125 11.66 17.51 -2.53
N GLN A 126 11.76 16.64 -1.53
CA GLN A 126 10.66 15.79 -1.10
C GLN A 126 9.46 16.64 -0.66
N TYR A 127 9.66 17.68 0.15
CA TYR A 127 8.61 18.61 0.55
C TYR A 127 7.88 19.25 -0.64
N LEU A 128 8.63 19.78 -1.59
CA LEU A 128 8.04 20.43 -2.77
C LEU A 128 7.18 19.45 -3.59
N TRP A 129 7.67 18.23 -3.82
CA TRP A 129 6.93 17.17 -4.49
C TRP A 129 5.72 16.70 -3.68
N PHE A 130 5.86 16.56 -2.36
CA PHE A 130 4.74 16.20 -1.49
C PHE A 130 3.63 17.24 -1.55
N LEU A 131 3.95 18.55 -1.37
CA LEU A 131 2.98 19.63 -1.49
C LEU A 131 2.32 19.71 -2.87
N CYS A 132 3.08 19.46 -3.93
CA CYS A 132 2.54 19.39 -5.29
C CYS A 132 1.47 18.30 -5.39
N GLN A 133 1.76 17.11 -4.87
CA GLN A 133 0.85 15.96 -4.94
C GLN A 133 -0.36 16.11 -4.02
N LEU A 134 -0.22 16.74 -2.84
CA LEU A 134 -1.36 17.10 -1.99
C LEU A 134 -2.34 18.04 -2.72
N ARG A 135 -1.81 19.05 -3.43
CA ARG A 135 -2.63 19.96 -4.26
C ARG A 135 -3.29 19.23 -5.41
N LEU A 136 -2.58 18.29 -6.04
CA LEU A 136 -3.09 17.50 -7.15
C LEU A 136 -4.22 16.57 -6.69
N ALA A 137 -4.06 15.87 -5.57
CA ALA A 137 -5.09 15.05 -4.96
C ALA A 137 -6.36 15.86 -4.67
N ARG A 138 -6.20 17.04 -4.07
CA ARG A 138 -7.31 17.98 -3.82
C ARG A 138 -8.01 18.42 -5.12
N LYS A 139 -7.22 18.78 -6.16
CA LYS A 139 -7.75 19.20 -7.47
C LYS A 139 -8.54 18.10 -8.16
N ARG A 140 -8.06 16.85 -8.06
CA ARG A 140 -8.66 15.68 -8.70
C ARG A 140 -9.72 14.99 -7.83
N ARG A 141 -9.91 15.41 -6.58
CA ARG A 141 -10.83 14.81 -5.61
C ARG A 141 -10.49 13.35 -5.33
N LEU A 142 -9.19 13.03 -5.27
CA LEU A 142 -8.65 11.70 -5.04
C LEU A 142 -8.09 11.58 -3.62
N PRO A 143 -8.15 10.41 -2.98
CA PRO A 143 -7.44 10.11 -1.74
C PRO A 143 -5.94 10.03 -1.97
N LEU A 144 -5.18 9.97 -0.87
CA LEU A 144 -3.73 9.88 -0.87
C LEU A 144 -3.26 8.49 -0.46
N ILE A 145 -2.17 8.01 -1.07
CA ILE A 145 -1.38 6.91 -0.55
C ILE A 145 -0.05 7.51 -0.07
N LEU A 146 0.12 7.52 1.26
CA LEU A 146 1.22 8.22 1.93
C LEU A 146 2.33 7.25 2.30
N HIS A 147 3.52 7.48 1.75
CA HIS A 147 4.76 6.86 2.18
C HIS A 147 5.46 7.78 3.18
N ILE A 148 5.55 7.35 4.43
CA ILE A 148 6.19 8.12 5.49
C ILE A 148 7.15 7.19 6.23
N ARG A 149 8.44 7.56 6.21
CA ARG A 149 9.48 6.75 6.84
C ARG A 149 10.52 7.64 7.52
N ASP A 150 10.66 7.46 8.84
CA ASP A 150 11.52 8.28 9.70
C ASP A 150 11.22 9.80 9.58
N ALA A 151 9.98 10.17 9.22
CA ALA A 151 9.58 11.53 8.86
C ALA A 151 8.21 11.95 9.43
N ASP A 152 7.63 11.21 10.37
CA ASP A 152 6.25 11.35 10.85
C ASP A 152 5.96 12.75 11.39
N ARG A 153 6.88 13.31 12.17
CA ARG A 153 6.72 14.65 12.74
C ARG A 153 6.52 15.72 11.65
N ASP A 154 7.30 15.65 10.60
CA ASP A 154 7.24 16.61 9.50
C ASP A 154 6.03 16.36 8.62
N ALA A 155 5.73 15.09 8.31
CA ALA A 155 4.56 14.71 7.55
C ALA A 155 3.26 15.14 8.24
N ILE A 156 3.12 14.90 9.54
CA ILE A 156 1.96 15.35 10.34
C ILE A 156 1.82 16.88 10.32
N ARG A 157 2.92 17.64 10.41
CA ARG A 157 2.88 19.10 10.30
C ARG A 157 2.35 19.55 8.94
N VAL A 158 2.86 18.95 7.86
CA VAL A 158 2.39 19.25 6.50
C VAL A 158 0.91 18.92 6.35
N LEU A 159 0.48 17.74 6.82
CA LEU A 159 -0.90 17.27 6.71
C LEU A 159 -1.88 18.09 7.58
N LYS A 160 -1.43 18.64 8.71
CA LYS A 160 -2.24 19.59 9.51
C LYS A 160 -2.50 20.89 8.75
N LEU A 161 -1.53 21.37 7.98
CA LEU A 161 -1.65 22.59 7.16
C LEU A 161 -2.43 22.36 5.87
N PHE A 162 -2.20 21.20 5.22
CA PHE A 162 -2.78 20.83 3.93
C PHE A 162 -3.63 19.57 4.08
N ARG A 163 -4.72 19.68 4.85
CA ARG A 163 -5.56 18.52 5.18
C ARG A 163 -5.94 17.68 3.97
N PRO A 164 -5.82 16.34 4.04
CA PRO A 164 -6.21 15.39 3.00
C PRO A 164 -7.74 15.35 2.89
N ARG A 165 -8.30 16.21 2.05
CA ARG A 165 -9.74 16.49 1.99
C ARG A 165 -10.58 15.30 1.55
N TYR A 166 -9.96 14.37 0.80
CA TYR A 166 -10.61 13.18 0.26
C TYR A 166 -10.09 11.90 0.91
N GLY A 167 -9.53 12.04 2.13
CA GLY A 167 -8.96 10.93 2.86
C GLY A 167 -7.60 10.48 2.32
N GLY A 168 -7.19 9.33 2.76
CA GLY A 168 -5.96 8.67 2.36
C GLY A 168 -5.58 7.57 3.33
N VAL A 169 -4.46 6.95 3.06
CA VAL A 169 -3.87 5.91 3.91
C VAL A 169 -2.40 6.23 4.15
N VAL A 170 -1.93 6.00 5.36
CA VAL A 170 -0.50 5.85 5.65
C VAL A 170 -0.18 4.39 5.41
N HIS A 171 0.44 4.10 4.25
CA HIS A 171 0.75 2.72 3.87
C HIS A 171 1.95 2.19 4.66
N CYS A 172 2.02 0.87 4.80
CA CYS A 172 3.11 0.14 5.45
C CYS A 172 3.46 0.70 6.85
N CYS A 173 2.42 1.12 7.60
CA CYS A 173 2.61 1.80 8.88
C CYS A 173 3.14 0.80 9.93
N GLY A 174 4.32 1.09 10.47
CA GLY A 174 4.97 0.30 11.54
C GLY A 174 5.01 1.03 12.89
N GLU A 175 4.28 2.14 13.01
CA GLU A 175 4.36 3.05 14.13
C GLU A 175 3.49 2.61 15.33
N GLY A 176 3.74 3.23 16.48
CA GLY A 176 2.93 3.05 17.70
C GLY A 176 1.73 4.00 17.73
N TRP A 177 0.89 3.79 18.77
CA TRP A 177 -0.34 4.55 18.96
C TRP A 177 -0.13 6.07 19.05
N ASP A 178 0.98 6.50 19.62
CA ASP A 178 1.37 7.91 19.73
C ASP A 178 1.39 8.63 18.38
N VAL A 179 1.88 7.96 17.33
CA VAL A 179 1.94 8.48 15.96
C VAL A 179 0.63 8.17 15.20
N ILE A 180 0.15 6.93 15.28
CA ILE A 180 -1.06 6.48 14.58
C ILE A 180 -2.27 7.34 14.95
N SER A 181 -2.44 7.68 16.23
CA SER A 181 -3.57 8.52 16.67
C SER A 181 -3.59 9.90 16.01
N GLU A 182 -2.42 10.47 15.69
CA GLU A 182 -2.35 11.75 14.97
C GLU A 182 -2.80 11.62 13.51
N TYR A 183 -2.48 10.49 12.85
CA TYR A 183 -2.97 10.22 11.49
C TYR A 183 -4.48 9.98 11.47
N LEU A 184 -5.01 9.27 12.45
CA LEU A 184 -6.45 9.05 12.59
C LEU A 184 -7.23 10.35 12.80
N LYS A 185 -6.70 11.29 13.61
CA LYS A 185 -7.28 12.65 13.80
C LYS A 185 -7.31 13.47 12.51
N LEU A 186 -6.47 13.15 11.55
CA LEU A 186 -6.46 13.77 10.21
C LEU A 186 -7.44 13.10 9.23
N GLY A 187 -8.16 12.05 9.67
CA GLY A 187 -9.10 11.31 8.86
C GLY A 187 -8.47 10.27 7.94
N LEU A 188 -7.21 9.89 8.20
CA LEU A 188 -6.50 8.89 7.43
C LEU A 188 -6.82 7.47 7.89
N HIS A 189 -6.63 6.51 6.99
CA HIS A 189 -6.57 5.09 7.27
C HIS A 189 -5.12 4.66 7.55
N ILE A 190 -4.98 3.50 8.16
CA ILE A 190 -3.69 2.87 8.47
C ILE A 190 -3.56 1.61 7.63
N GLY A 191 -2.53 1.56 6.79
CA GLY A 191 -2.17 0.40 6.00
C GLY A 191 -1.39 -0.62 6.84
N VAL A 192 -1.93 -1.82 6.96
CA VAL A 192 -1.39 -2.90 7.79
C VAL A 192 -1.09 -4.11 6.91
N GLY A 193 0.17 -4.55 6.91
CA GLY A 193 0.63 -5.64 6.05
C GLY A 193 1.68 -6.53 6.71
N GLY A 194 2.63 -6.99 5.90
CA GLY A 194 3.69 -7.92 6.33
C GLY A 194 4.52 -7.47 7.53
N VAL A 195 4.57 -6.16 7.82
CA VAL A 195 5.23 -5.62 9.02
C VAL A 195 4.62 -6.19 10.29
N LEU A 196 3.28 -6.29 10.36
CA LEU A 196 2.58 -6.86 11.51
C LEU A 196 3.01 -8.29 11.81
N LEU A 197 3.39 -9.05 10.80
CA LEU A 197 3.81 -10.44 10.89
C LEU A 197 5.32 -10.61 11.13
N ASN A 198 6.06 -9.53 11.40
CA ASN A 198 7.51 -9.57 11.61
C ASN A 198 7.84 -9.25 13.08
N PRO A 199 8.18 -10.25 13.93
CA PRO A 199 8.42 -10.05 15.37
C PRO A 199 9.49 -9.01 15.69
N ALA A 200 10.47 -8.84 14.80
CA ALA A 200 11.56 -7.88 15.00
C ALA A 200 11.16 -6.41 14.70
N ARG A 201 9.96 -6.17 14.16
CA ARG A 201 9.53 -4.85 13.69
C ARG A 201 8.09 -4.48 14.07
N ASN A 202 7.34 -5.39 14.68
CA ASN A 202 5.91 -5.22 14.88
C ASN A 202 5.50 -4.80 16.29
N GLU A 203 6.40 -4.73 17.25
CA GLU A 203 6.05 -4.52 18.67
C GLU A 203 5.18 -3.28 18.87
N ARG A 204 5.59 -2.14 18.32
CA ARG A 204 4.83 -0.87 18.43
C ARG A 204 3.48 -0.94 17.72
N LEU A 205 3.46 -1.45 16.49
CA LEU A 205 2.24 -1.62 15.70
C LEU A 205 1.30 -2.63 16.37
N LYS A 206 1.82 -3.77 16.79
CA LYS A 206 1.05 -4.83 17.45
C LYS A 206 0.32 -4.32 18.71
N ALA A 207 1.00 -3.49 19.51
CA ALA A 207 0.39 -2.83 20.65
C ALA A 207 -0.66 -1.77 20.28
N ALA A 208 -0.56 -1.18 19.08
CA ALA A 208 -1.50 -0.17 18.62
C ALA A 208 -2.74 -0.76 17.92
N ILE A 209 -2.66 -1.94 17.29
CA ILE A 209 -3.78 -2.55 16.55
C ILE A 209 -5.09 -2.59 17.35
N PRO A 210 -5.10 -2.99 18.64
CA PRO A 210 -6.34 -3.00 19.43
C PRO A 210 -7.01 -1.63 19.60
N LEU A 211 -6.27 -0.55 19.42
CA LEU A 211 -6.72 0.83 19.60
C LEU A 211 -7.19 1.49 18.31
N ILE A 212 -6.86 0.90 17.15
CA ILE A 212 -7.25 1.44 15.85
C ILE A 212 -8.68 1.03 15.56
N PRO A 213 -9.63 1.97 15.29
CA PRO A 213 -10.96 1.61 14.84
C PRO A 213 -10.88 0.73 13.58
N LEU A 214 -11.63 -0.37 13.54
CA LEU A 214 -11.55 -1.33 12.43
C LEU A 214 -11.91 -0.68 11.08
N GLU A 215 -12.83 0.28 11.09
CA GLU A 215 -13.21 1.09 9.92
C GLU A 215 -12.10 2.05 9.42
N ARG A 216 -10.94 2.03 10.08
CA ARG A 216 -9.76 2.81 9.70
C ARG A 216 -8.55 1.95 9.34
N ILE A 217 -8.71 0.63 9.31
CA ILE A 217 -7.66 -0.29 8.87
C ILE A 217 -7.85 -0.63 7.39
N LEU A 218 -6.78 -0.52 6.61
CA LEU A 218 -6.65 -1.16 5.31
C LEU A 218 -5.61 -2.28 5.40
N ILE A 219 -5.83 -3.37 4.69
CA ILE A 219 -4.83 -4.44 4.58
C ILE A 219 -4.09 -4.33 3.27
N GLU A 220 -2.80 -4.65 3.30
CA GLU A 220 -1.92 -4.51 2.14
C GLU A 220 -0.73 -5.46 2.19
N THR A 221 -0.01 -5.55 1.08
CA THR A 221 1.20 -6.38 1.03
C THR A 221 2.49 -5.60 0.77
N ASP A 222 2.42 -4.50 0.06
CA ASP A 222 3.57 -3.81 -0.54
C ASP A 222 4.41 -4.75 -1.43
N SER A 223 3.72 -5.72 -2.10
CA SER A 223 4.38 -6.69 -2.98
C SER A 223 5.18 -6.00 -4.10
N PRO A 224 6.38 -6.46 -4.41
CA PRO A 224 7.12 -7.67 -3.98
C PRO A 224 7.88 -7.53 -2.66
N TYR A 225 7.77 -6.38 -1.99
CA TYR A 225 8.52 -6.00 -0.81
C TYR A 225 7.89 -6.53 0.48
N VAL A 226 8.43 -6.15 1.61
CA VAL A 226 7.89 -6.36 2.98
C VAL A 226 7.45 -7.80 3.22
N LEU A 227 8.32 -8.75 2.85
CA LEU A 227 8.07 -10.17 3.10
C LEU A 227 7.88 -10.40 4.60
N PRO A 228 6.78 -11.05 5.04
CA PRO A 228 6.58 -11.37 6.45
C PRO A 228 7.66 -12.31 6.98
N TYR A 229 7.76 -12.41 8.31
CA TYR A 229 8.69 -13.34 8.93
C TYR A 229 8.26 -14.78 8.67
N CYS A 230 9.07 -15.50 7.94
CA CYS A 230 8.83 -16.90 7.57
C CYS A 230 10.09 -17.77 7.70
N LYS A 231 11.12 -17.29 8.45
CA LYS A 231 12.41 -17.96 8.53
C LYS A 231 12.36 -19.32 9.21
N ASP A 232 11.42 -19.51 10.12
CA ASP A 232 11.26 -20.79 10.83
C ASP A 232 10.57 -21.84 9.93
N ALA A 233 9.81 -21.38 8.92
CA ALA A 233 9.11 -22.25 7.97
C ALA A 233 9.89 -22.47 6.68
N LEU A 234 10.85 -21.59 6.34
CA LEU A 234 11.51 -21.59 5.04
C LEU A 234 13.03 -21.40 5.15
N PRO A 235 13.84 -22.14 4.36
CA PRO A 235 15.28 -21.98 4.32
C PRO A 235 15.69 -20.55 3.92
N PRO A 236 16.68 -19.91 4.59
CA PRO A 236 17.06 -18.53 4.33
C PRO A 236 17.47 -18.22 2.89
N LYS A 237 18.07 -19.20 2.18
CA LYS A 237 18.45 -19.07 0.75
C LYS A 237 17.23 -18.91 -0.15
N LEU A 238 16.12 -19.53 0.20
CA LEU A 238 14.86 -19.44 -0.54
C LEU A 238 14.16 -18.11 -0.25
N VAL A 239 14.12 -17.68 1.01
CA VAL A 239 13.50 -16.41 1.43
C VAL A 239 14.06 -15.22 0.64
N ARG A 240 15.39 -15.16 0.43
CA ARG A 240 16.03 -14.05 -0.31
C ARG A 240 15.59 -13.89 -1.78
N ARG A 241 15.05 -14.95 -2.39
CA ARG A 241 14.61 -14.99 -3.80
C ARG A 241 13.10 -15.02 -3.93
N THR A 242 12.39 -14.94 -2.82
CA THR A 242 10.93 -14.98 -2.77
C THR A 242 10.36 -13.58 -2.79
N ARG A 243 9.27 -13.39 -3.55
CA ARG A 243 8.48 -12.16 -3.56
C ARG A 243 7.34 -12.27 -2.56
N ASN A 244 6.97 -11.14 -1.97
CA ASN A 244 5.70 -11.05 -1.29
C ASN A 244 4.55 -11.13 -2.32
N SER A 245 3.36 -11.49 -1.90
CA SER A 245 2.16 -11.52 -2.75
C SER A 245 0.89 -11.30 -1.92
N SER A 246 -0.21 -10.90 -2.55
CA SER A 246 -1.51 -10.74 -1.87
C SER A 246 -2.00 -12.03 -1.22
N LEU A 247 -1.45 -13.19 -1.58
CA LEU A 247 -1.81 -14.48 -0.96
C LEU A 247 -1.40 -14.60 0.52
N ILE A 248 -0.69 -13.61 1.08
CA ILE A 248 -0.40 -13.54 2.52
C ILE A 248 -1.50 -12.84 3.33
N LEU A 249 -2.41 -12.12 2.67
CA LEU A 249 -3.41 -11.28 3.33
C LEU A 249 -4.34 -12.04 4.29
N PRO A 250 -4.75 -13.30 4.03
CA PRO A 250 -5.49 -14.07 5.02
C PRO A 250 -4.78 -14.15 6.37
N ARG A 251 -3.44 -14.31 6.37
CA ARG A 251 -2.66 -14.32 7.63
C ARG A 251 -2.62 -12.96 8.33
N VAL A 252 -2.61 -11.86 7.56
CA VAL A 252 -2.71 -10.50 8.12
C VAL A 252 -4.07 -10.31 8.78
N ILE A 253 -5.14 -10.76 8.13
CA ILE A 253 -6.53 -10.72 8.66
C ILE A 253 -6.62 -11.49 9.96
N GLU A 254 -6.11 -12.73 10.03
CA GLU A 254 -6.09 -13.56 11.22
C GLU A 254 -5.39 -12.85 12.40
N GLU A 255 -4.22 -12.22 12.15
CA GLU A 255 -3.48 -11.54 13.20
C GLU A 255 -4.21 -10.28 13.70
N ILE A 256 -4.83 -9.49 12.81
CA ILE A 256 -5.65 -8.34 13.20
C ILE A 256 -6.86 -8.79 14.00
N ALA A 257 -7.54 -9.85 13.57
CA ALA A 257 -8.70 -10.42 14.24
C ALA A 257 -8.35 -10.87 15.67
N LEU A 258 -7.26 -11.61 15.83
CA LEU A 258 -6.74 -12.03 17.12
C LEU A 258 -6.48 -10.85 18.05
N LEU A 259 -5.80 -9.82 17.56
CA LEU A 259 -5.41 -8.65 18.35
C LEU A 259 -6.61 -7.77 18.75
N GLN A 260 -7.64 -7.69 17.89
CA GLN A 260 -8.85 -6.90 18.16
C GLN A 260 -9.97 -7.70 18.83
N GLY A 261 -9.80 -9.01 19.06
CA GLY A 261 -10.84 -9.87 19.61
C GLY A 261 -12.08 -9.99 18.69
N LYS A 262 -11.84 -10.02 17.37
CA LYS A 262 -12.85 -10.12 16.32
C LYS A 262 -12.71 -11.44 15.56
N THR A 263 -13.68 -11.75 14.69
CA THR A 263 -13.53 -12.88 13.77
C THR A 263 -12.76 -12.44 12.51
N PRO A 264 -12.07 -13.37 11.82
CA PRO A 264 -11.43 -13.07 10.52
C PRO A 264 -12.41 -12.52 9.48
N GLU A 265 -13.67 -13.00 9.47
CA GLU A 265 -14.72 -12.56 8.56
C GLU A 265 -15.12 -11.10 8.80
N GLU A 266 -15.21 -10.68 10.08
CA GLU A 266 -15.48 -9.27 10.44
C GLU A 266 -14.35 -8.36 9.93
N VAL A 267 -13.08 -8.77 10.12
CA VAL A 267 -11.91 -8.00 9.66
C VAL A 267 -11.85 -7.97 8.13
N GLU A 268 -12.03 -9.12 7.47
CA GLU A 268 -12.06 -9.21 6.00
C GLU A 268 -13.10 -8.26 5.42
N LYS A 269 -14.34 -8.33 5.93
CA LYS A 269 -15.44 -7.50 5.47
C LYS A 269 -15.13 -6.01 5.66
N ALA A 270 -14.77 -5.61 6.87
CA ALA A 270 -14.56 -4.20 7.19
C ALA A 270 -13.38 -3.61 6.38
N THR A 271 -12.26 -4.33 6.25
CA THR A 271 -11.10 -3.83 5.51
C THR A 271 -11.35 -3.75 4.01
N ALA A 272 -12.16 -4.66 3.45
CA ALA A 272 -12.60 -4.57 2.07
C ALA A 272 -13.53 -3.36 1.84
N GLU A 273 -14.54 -3.16 2.70
CA GLU A 273 -15.44 -2.00 2.65
C GLU A 273 -14.67 -0.68 2.78
N ASN A 274 -13.68 -0.62 3.68
CA ASN A 274 -12.82 0.55 3.85
C ASN A 274 -12.04 0.87 2.56
N ALA A 275 -11.44 -0.14 1.91
CA ALA A 275 -10.68 0.05 0.67
C ALA A 275 -11.59 0.46 -0.49
N ILE A 276 -12.73 -0.20 -0.64
CA ILE A 276 -13.74 0.12 -1.65
C ILE A 276 -14.23 1.56 -1.48
N GLY A 277 -14.58 1.95 -0.25
CA GLY A 277 -15.07 3.29 0.07
C GLY A 277 -14.01 4.38 -0.14
N LEU A 278 -12.77 4.15 0.35
CA LEU A 278 -11.69 5.12 0.23
C LEU A 278 -11.34 5.38 -1.24
N TYR A 279 -11.13 4.32 -2.01
CA TYR A 279 -10.65 4.39 -3.39
C TYR A 279 -11.78 4.45 -4.42
N ARG A 280 -13.05 4.28 -4.00
CA ARG A 280 -14.23 4.23 -4.87
C ARG A 280 -14.06 3.18 -5.98
N LEU A 281 -13.76 1.94 -5.56
CA LEU A 281 -13.46 0.83 -6.47
C LEU A 281 -14.77 0.33 -7.12
N THR A 282 -15.15 0.97 -8.22
CA THR A 282 -16.37 0.65 -8.96
C THR A 282 -16.37 -0.78 -9.50
N GLY A 283 -17.51 -1.46 -9.41
CA GLY A 283 -17.69 -2.85 -9.84
C GLY A 283 -17.31 -3.90 -8.78
N LEU A 284 -16.84 -3.48 -7.60
CA LEU A 284 -16.64 -4.36 -6.44
C LEU A 284 -17.80 -4.19 -5.41
N GLU A 285 -18.49 -3.07 -5.41
CA GLU A 285 -19.59 -2.76 -4.50
C GLU A 285 -20.77 -3.76 -4.61
N GLU A 286 -20.98 -4.33 -5.80
CA GLU A 286 -22.06 -5.29 -6.09
C GLU A 286 -21.68 -6.76 -5.82
N ARG A 287 -20.44 -7.02 -5.40
CA ARG A 287 -19.91 -8.39 -5.17
C ARG A 287 -19.83 -8.76 -3.68
N ASN A 288 -20.28 -7.88 -2.79
CA ASN A 288 -20.33 -8.10 -1.34
C ASN A 288 -21.62 -8.76 -0.89
#